data_b931bd5a568d85ffd935a7a04b56a7bf
#
_entry.id   b931bd5a568d85ffd935a7a04b56a7bf
#
_cell.length_a   1.000
_cell.length_b   1.000
_cell.length_c   1.000
_cell.angle_alpha   90.00
_cell.angle_beta   90.00
_cell.angle_gamma   90.00
#
_symmetry.space_group_name_H-M   'P 1'
#
loop_
_entity.id
_entity.type
_entity.pdbx_description
1 polymer ?
#
loop_
_entity_poly.entity_id
_entity_poly.type
_entity_poly.pdbx_seq_one_letter_code
_entity_poly.pdbx_strand_id
1 'polypeptide(L)'
;MHTCIFSTASLPNRQPSCNTFVHTRHMKTQKARIIAFHLPQYHPIPENDEWWGKGFTEWTNTAKAKPLFPGHQQPRVPADLGFYDLRLPEARAAQAELAREYGIEAFCYYHYWFAGRRLLELPVNEILSTGQPDFPFCLCWANETWSGIWHGAPQHILIEQTYPGEADHRAHFDYLIRAFMDTRYLKIDGRPLFLIYRAWEIPNIKDLLSLWKTWARAYGIPDIYFIAVMGANRSWNALEHGFDGTTTPRVPLKQPWVSWRNPFTKLKFWTLRLLSLPTIYRYDDIVDDMIDIAAASTDHPCIIPNWDNTPRSGRQGLVLHKSSPQLFKGHIRKALLAIKDKPKQEKIVFLKSWNEWAEGNYVEPDLDFGHAYLEAIRDEVIGPPD
;
A
#
# COMPACT_ATOMS: atom_id res chain seq x y z
N MET A 1 -22.00 29.74 72.23
CA MET A 1 -23.39 29.54 71.75
C MET A 1 -23.68 30.64 70.75
N HIS A 2 -23.51 30.42 69.44
CA HIS A 2 -24.02 31.31 68.39
C HIS A 2 -24.60 30.42 67.29
N THR A 3 -25.91 30.47 67.21
CA THR A 3 -26.77 29.76 66.29
C THR A 3 -26.77 30.57 64.94
N CYS A 4 -26.28 30.01 63.87
CA CYS A 4 -26.47 30.58 62.52
C CYS A 4 -27.61 29.88 61.82
N ILE A 5 -28.65 30.64 61.49
CA ILE A 5 -29.84 30.24 60.74
C ILE A 5 -29.50 30.39 59.24
N PHE A 6 -29.53 29.30 58.46
CA PHE A 6 -29.44 29.33 57.00
C PHE A 6 -30.82 29.43 56.37
N SER A 7 -31.06 30.50 55.65
CA SER A 7 -32.23 30.74 54.82
C SER A 7 -32.06 29.98 53.48
N THR A 8 -33.05 29.12 53.17
CA THR A 8 -33.12 28.42 51.87
C THR A 8 -33.81 29.31 50.85
N ALA A 9 -33.05 29.83 49.91
CA ALA A 9 -33.57 30.46 48.70
C ALA A 9 -33.70 29.41 47.59
N SER A 10 -34.91 29.17 47.11
CA SER A 10 -35.23 28.32 45.97
C SER A 10 -34.80 28.95 44.65
N LEU A 11 -33.92 28.28 43.88
CA LEU A 11 -33.57 28.66 42.51
C LEU A 11 -34.59 28.12 41.51
N PRO A 12 -34.90 28.85 40.45
CA PRO A 12 -35.86 28.39 39.45
C PRO A 12 -35.22 27.32 38.55
N ASN A 13 -35.99 26.27 38.33
CA ASN A 13 -35.71 25.13 37.47
C ASN A 13 -35.62 25.56 35.99
N ARG A 14 -34.39 25.75 35.43
CA ARG A 14 -34.17 25.89 34.00
C ARG A 14 -33.90 24.49 33.44
N GLN A 15 -34.88 23.95 32.72
CA GLN A 15 -34.67 22.81 31.82
C GLN A 15 -33.63 23.17 30.74
N PRO A 16 -32.61 22.36 30.52
CA PRO A 16 -31.73 22.54 29.35
C PRO A 16 -32.49 22.13 28.10
N SER A 17 -32.79 23.10 27.22
CA SER A 17 -33.22 22.80 25.86
C SER A 17 -32.08 22.14 25.13
N CYS A 18 -32.17 20.81 24.98
CA CYS A 18 -31.26 20.04 24.12
C CYS A 18 -31.58 20.38 22.64
N ASN A 19 -30.97 21.43 22.14
CA ASN A 19 -30.88 21.66 20.70
C ASN A 19 -29.89 20.67 20.13
N THR A 20 -30.37 19.50 19.74
CA THR A 20 -29.65 18.56 18.88
C THR A 20 -29.51 19.23 17.51
N PHE A 21 -28.43 19.98 17.32
CA PHE A 21 -27.98 20.32 15.97
C PHE A 21 -27.57 19.01 15.30
N VAL A 22 -28.50 18.38 14.59
CA VAL A 22 -28.19 17.37 13.61
C VAL A 22 -27.45 18.07 12.48
N HIS A 23 -26.12 18.13 12.58
CA HIS A 23 -25.28 18.45 11.46
C HIS A 23 -25.45 17.31 10.46
N THR A 24 -26.38 17.44 9.52
CA THR A 24 -26.37 16.68 8.28
C THR A 24 -25.12 17.10 7.51
N ARG A 25 -23.96 16.49 7.83
CA ARG A 25 -22.82 16.52 6.95
C ARG A 25 -23.30 15.93 5.62
N HIS A 26 -23.48 16.78 4.62
CA HIS A 26 -23.56 16.31 3.25
C HIS A 26 -22.29 15.51 2.98
N MET A 27 -22.39 14.19 2.98
CA MET A 27 -21.25 13.32 2.63
C MET A 27 -20.86 13.67 1.20
N LYS A 28 -19.76 14.41 1.04
CA LYS A 28 -19.18 14.70 -0.27
C LYS A 28 -18.94 13.37 -0.98
N THR A 29 -19.39 13.23 -2.21
CA THR A 29 -19.28 11.97 -2.95
C THR A 29 -17.81 11.74 -3.29
N GLN A 30 -17.23 10.66 -2.77
CA GLN A 30 -15.86 10.27 -3.07
C GLN A 30 -15.70 9.96 -4.57
N LYS A 31 -14.69 10.56 -5.22
CA LYS A 31 -14.45 10.48 -6.67
C LYS A 31 -13.83 9.13 -7.08
N ALA A 32 -13.14 8.46 -6.16
CA ALA A 32 -12.48 7.17 -6.38
C ALA A 32 -12.42 6.36 -5.09
N ARG A 33 -12.29 5.05 -5.24
CA ARG A 33 -12.03 4.09 -4.18
C ARG A 33 -10.52 3.95 -4.04
N ILE A 34 -9.91 4.46 -2.96
CA ILE A 34 -8.47 4.40 -2.73
C ILE A 34 -8.15 3.14 -1.94
N ILE A 35 -7.34 2.27 -2.53
CA ILE A 35 -6.89 1.01 -1.91
C ILE A 35 -5.38 1.08 -1.71
N ALA A 36 -4.91 1.10 -0.47
CA ALA A 36 -3.50 1.26 -0.16
C ALA A 36 -2.82 -0.09 0.08
N PHE A 37 -1.75 -0.39 -0.66
CA PHE A 37 -0.89 -1.53 -0.33
C PHE A 37 -0.33 -1.36 1.07
N HIS A 38 -0.35 -2.44 1.85
CA HIS A 38 0.09 -2.45 3.23
C HIS A 38 1.12 -3.55 3.46
N LEU A 39 2.32 -3.16 3.90
CA LEU A 39 3.41 -4.07 4.22
C LEU A 39 3.26 -4.58 5.67
N PRO A 40 3.16 -5.89 5.91
CA PRO A 40 3.02 -6.45 7.26
C PRO A 40 4.36 -6.62 8.03
N GLN A 41 5.51 -6.24 7.45
CA GLN A 41 6.85 -6.52 7.97
C GLN A 41 7.29 -5.55 9.11
N TYR A 42 6.37 -5.18 9.98
CA TYR A 42 6.62 -4.31 11.15
C TYR A 42 6.43 -5.07 12.47
N HIS A 43 6.81 -6.34 12.48
CA HIS A 43 6.94 -7.19 13.67
C HIS A 43 8.02 -8.24 13.40
N PRO A 44 8.77 -8.68 14.43
CA PRO A 44 9.76 -9.73 14.26
C PRO A 44 9.10 -11.08 13.99
N ILE A 45 9.73 -11.87 13.12
CA ILE A 45 9.39 -13.27 12.87
C ILE A 45 10.68 -14.10 12.94
N PRO A 46 10.60 -15.40 13.28
CA PRO A 46 11.79 -16.26 13.41
C PRO A 46 12.67 -16.27 12.15
N GLU A 47 12.05 -16.26 10.97
CA GLU A 47 12.76 -16.26 9.70
C GLU A 47 13.56 -14.96 9.49
N ASN A 48 12.98 -13.82 9.79
CA ASN A 48 13.69 -12.54 9.70
C ASN A 48 14.83 -12.46 10.74
N ASP A 49 14.64 -13.05 11.93
CA ASP A 49 15.66 -13.12 12.97
C ASP A 49 16.86 -13.96 12.50
N GLU A 50 16.60 -15.07 11.82
CA GLU A 50 17.62 -15.94 11.22
C GLU A 50 18.36 -15.24 10.08
N TRP A 51 17.63 -14.57 9.19
CA TRP A 51 18.21 -13.99 7.97
C TRP A 51 18.92 -12.66 8.20
N TRP A 52 18.37 -11.83 9.08
CA TRP A 52 18.78 -10.44 9.21
C TRP A 52 19.23 -10.02 10.62
N GLY A 53 19.15 -10.94 11.56
CA GLY A 53 19.48 -10.72 12.96
C GLY A 53 18.25 -10.49 13.84
N LYS A 54 18.42 -10.83 15.11
CA LYS A 54 17.36 -10.84 16.11
C LYS A 54 16.61 -9.51 16.23
N GLY A 55 15.28 -9.57 16.17
CA GLY A 55 14.40 -8.43 16.30
C GLY A 55 14.25 -7.61 15.01
N PHE A 56 14.67 -8.16 13.86
CA PHE A 56 14.58 -7.45 12.59
C PHE A 56 13.13 -7.17 12.21
N THR A 57 12.89 -5.92 11.82
CA THR A 57 11.68 -5.44 11.15
C THR A 57 12.09 -4.45 10.06
N GLU A 58 11.14 -3.98 9.26
CA GLU A 58 11.42 -2.95 8.26
C GLU A 58 11.95 -1.64 8.88
N TRP A 59 11.62 -1.37 10.16
CA TRP A 59 12.20 -0.26 10.91
C TRP A 59 13.73 -0.31 11.01
N THR A 60 14.31 -1.51 11.03
CA THR A 60 15.77 -1.69 11.05
C THR A 60 16.42 -1.08 9.80
N ASN A 61 15.80 -1.27 8.63
CA ASN A 61 16.28 -0.66 7.39
C ASN A 61 16.07 0.85 7.39
N THR A 62 14.89 1.31 7.77
CA THR A 62 14.52 2.72 7.81
C THR A 62 15.42 3.52 8.74
N ALA A 63 15.61 3.04 9.97
CA ALA A 63 16.38 3.76 10.99
C ALA A 63 17.89 3.82 10.71
N LYS A 64 18.48 2.80 10.05
CA LYS A 64 19.92 2.79 9.70
C LYS A 64 20.27 3.61 8.47
N ALA A 65 19.27 4.08 7.71
CA ALA A 65 19.49 4.83 6.48
C ALA A 65 20.30 6.12 6.72
N LYS A 66 21.06 6.51 5.72
CA LYS A 66 21.91 7.73 5.78
C LYS A 66 21.80 8.50 4.47
N PRO A 67 21.95 9.84 4.52
CA PRO A 67 22.07 10.63 3.32
C PRO A 67 23.24 10.15 2.45
N LEU A 68 23.00 9.91 1.16
CA LEU A 68 24.03 9.45 0.22
C LEU A 68 24.51 10.56 -0.73
N PHE A 69 23.81 11.69 -0.77
CA PHE A 69 24.16 12.86 -1.57
C PHE A 69 23.58 14.15 -0.95
N PRO A 70 24.07 15.33 -1.32
CA PRO A 70 23.54 16.59 -0.80
C PRO A 70 22.04 16.77 -1.08
N GLY A 71 21.26 17.06 -0.03
CA GLY A 71 19.80 17.18 -0.09
C GLY A 71 19.02 15.86 -0.10
N HIS A 72 19.70 14.72 0.10
CA HIS A 72 19.03 13.45 0.30
C HIS A 72 18.43 13.38 1.71
N GLN A 73 17.10 13.22 1.77
CA GLN A 73 16.35 13.16 3.03
C GLN A 73 16.32 11.73 3.57
N GLN A 74 17.27 11.40 4.43
CA GLN A 74 17.37 10.14 5.16
C GLN A 74 18.04 10.36 6.53
N PRO A 75 17.69 9.59 7.58
CA PRO A 75 16.59 8.65 7.63
C PRO A 75 15.23 9.34 7.63
N ARG A 76 14.20 8.65 7.17
CA ARG A 76 12.80 9.07 7.34
C ARG A 76 12.32 8.66 8.72
N VAL A 77 11.68 9.57 9.44
CA VAL A 77 11.25 9.34 10.83
C VAL A 77 9.74 9.48 10.93
N PRO A 78 9.02 8.45 11.45
CA PRO A 78 7.59 8.55 11.63
C PRO A 78 7.22 9.62 12.69
N ALA A 79 6.08 10.29 12.46
CA ALA A 79 5.48 11.23 13.41
C ALA A 79 4.44 10.51 14.30
N ASP A 80 3.16 10.68 14.03
CA ASP A 80 2.04 10.31 14.90
C ASP A 80 2.01 8.84 15.33
N LEU A 81 2.30 7.92 14.39
CA LEU A 81 2.24 6.48 14.66
C LEU A 81 3.53 5.94 15.31
N GLY A 82 4.63 6.71 15.30
CA GLY A 82 5.92 6.27 15.79
C GLY A 82 6.45 5.03 15.10
N PHE A 83 7.44 4.38 15.70
CA PHE A 83 7.98 3.08 15.28
C PHE A 83 7.13 1.95 15.85
N TYR A 84 5.97 1.73 15.25
CA TYR A 84 4.97 0.79 15.74
C TYR A 84 5.34 -0.68 15.54
N ASP A 85 4.64 -1.55 16.26
CA ASP A 85 4.67 -3.01 16.09
C ASP A 85 3.27 -3.49 15.70
N LEU A 86 3.14 -4.17 14.55
CA LEU A 86 1.84 -4.64 14.05
C LEU A 86 1.23 -5.80 14.84
N ARG A 87 1.93 -6.33 15.84
CA ARG A 87 1.34 -7.27 16.81
C ARG A 87 0.34 -6.56 17.72
N LEU A 88 0.53 -5.24 17.94
CA LEU A 88 -0.32 -4.45 18.82
C LEU A 88 -1.62 -4.08 18.11
N PRO A 89 -2.79 -4.41 18.66
CA PRO A 89 -4.08 -4.04 18.09
C PRO A 89 -4.27 -2.51 18.01
N GLU A 90 -3.70 -1.76 18.95
CA GLU A 90 -3.75 -0.31 19.02
C GLU A 90 -3.05 0.31 17.79
N ALA A 91 -1.93 -0.25 17.36
CA ALA A 91 -1.21 0.22 16.17
C ALA A 91 -2.05 0.01 14.90
N ARG A 92 -2.65 -1.17 14.76
CA ARG A 92 -3.53 -1.48 13.62
C ARG A 92 -4.80 -0.60 13.62
N ALA A 93 -5.37 -0.33 14.80
CA ALA A 93 -6.53 0.54 14.94
C ALA A 93 -6.20 1.99 14.57
N ALA A 94 -5.07 2.53 15.06
CA ALA A 94 -4.62 3.88 14.75
C ALA A 94 -4.36 4.07 13.23
N GLN A 95 -3.74 3.08 12.58
CA GLN A 95 -3.56 3.11 11.12
C GLN A 95 -4.90 3.13 10.37
N ALA A 96 -5.86 2.30 10.78
CA ALA A 96 -7.17 2.22 10.14
C ALA A 96 -8.00 3.52 10.34
N GLU A 97 -7.94 4.11 11.53
CA GLU A 97 -8.60 5.38 11.84
C GLU A 97 -8.04 6.52 10.98
N LEU A 98 -6.70 6.63 10.95
CA LEU A 98 -6.01 7.60 10.14
C LEU A 98 -6.33 7.43 8.64
N ALA A 99 -6.31 6.21 8.11
CA ALA A 99 -6.64 5.92 6.72
C ALA A 99 -8.08 6.34 6.38
N ARG A 100 -9.03 6.05 7.27
CA ARG A 100 -10.45 6.43 7.12
C ARG A 100 -10.62 7.95 7.09
N GLU A 101 -9.95 8.67 7.95
CA GLU A 101 -10.00 10.13 8.04
C GLU A 101 -9.61 10.80 6.72
N TYR A 102 -8.61 10.23 6.03
CA TYR A 102 -8.09 10.80 4.79
C TYR A 102 -8.65 10.16 3.51
N GLY A 103 -9.73 9.37 3.63
CA GLY A 103 -10.46 8.86 2.47
C GLY A 103 -9.85 7.64 1.78
N ILE A 104 -8.98 6.92 2.47
CA ILE A 104 -8.55 5.59 2.05
C ILE A 104 -9.66 4.60 2.41
N GLU A 105 -10.15 3.85 1.43
CA GLU A 105 -11.27 2.93 1.64
C GLU A 105 -10.83 1.61 2.24
N ALA A 106 -9.67 1.08 1.83
CA ALA A 106 -9.22 -0.25 2.24
C ALA A 106 -7.70 -0.37 2.26
N PHE A 107 -7.20 -1.29 3.09
CA PHE A 107 -5.84 -1.79 2.99
C PHE A 107 -5.77 -3.04 2.10
N CYS A 108 -4.76 -3.10 1.22
CA CYS A 108 -4.39 -4.27 0.46
C CYS A 108 -3.14 -4.89 1.10
N TYR A 109 -3.33 -5.86 1.99
CA TYR A 109 -2.21 -6.48 2.69
C TYR A 109 -1.43 -7.40 1.75
N TYR A 110 -0.09 -7.30 1.73
CA TYR A 110 0.73 -8.33 1.13
C TYR A 110 0.55 -9.63 1.91
N HIS A 111 0.25 -10.68 1.16
CA HIS A 111 0.06 -12.03 1.63
C HIS A 111 1.12 -12.93 1.02
N TYR A 112 1.78 -13.73 1.84
CA TYR A 112 2.87 -14.60 1.42
C TYR A 112 2.46 -16.07 1.61
N TRP A 113 2.56 -16.83 0.51
CA TRP A 113 2.27 -18.25 0.48
C TRP A 113 3.36 -18.97 -0.32
N PHE A 114 4.17 -19.78 0.37
CA PHE A 114 5.28 -20.54 -0.20
C PHE A 114 5.01 -22.03 -0.01
N ALA A 115 4.25 -22.66 -0.92
CA ALA A 115 3.90 -24.08 -0.88
C ALA A 115 3.44 -24.55 0.52
N GLY A 116 2.40 -23.91 1.06
CA GLY A 116 1.86 -24.20 2.40
C GLY A 116 2.50 -23.44 3.55
N ARG A 117 3.70 -22.87 3.38
CA ARG A 117 4.35 -22.02 4.39
C ARG A 117 3.90 -20.57 4.21
N ARG A 118 3.45 -19.96 5.30
CA ARG A 118 3.09 -18.53 5.34
C ARG A 118 4.14 -17.74 6.11
N LEU A 119 4.36 -16.50 5.70
CA LEU A 119 5.23 -15.56 6.39
C LEU A 119 4.47 -14.26 6.65
N LEU A 120 4.80 -13.58 7.75
CA LEU A 120 4.23 -12.28 8.12
C LEU A 120 2.71 -12.27 8.22
N GLU A 121 2.08 -13.41 8.41
CA GLU A 121 0.64 -13.58 8.40
C GLU A 121 -0.07 -13.10 9.67
N LEU A 122 0.67 -12.82 10.74
CA LEU A 122 0.11 -12.52 12.05
C LEU A 122 -0.87 -11.33 12.03
N PRO A 123 -0.55 -10.16 11.44
CA PRO A 123 -1.50 -9.04 11.43
C PRO A 123 -2.83 -9.39 10.76
N VAL A 124 -2.83 -10.12 9.64
CA VAL A 124 -4.04 -10.53 8.94
C VAL A 124 -4.81 -11.59 9.74
N ASN A 125 -4.11 -12.57 10.34
CA ASN A 125 -4.74 -13.57 11.21
C ASN A 125 -5.45 -12.90 12.40
N GLU A 126 -4.82 -11.90 13.03
CA GLU A 126 -5.41 -11.14 14.13
C GLU A 126 -6.64 -10.34 13.68
N ILE A 127 -6.58 -9.70 12.52
CA ILE A 127 -7.73 -8.99 11.93
C ILE A 127 -8.92 -9.95 11.72
N LEU A 128 -8.65 -11.14 11.17
CA LEU A 128 -9.68 -12.15 10.92
C LEU A 128 -10.25 -12.77 12.19
N SER A 129 -9.43 -12.99 13.22
CA SER A 129 -9.86 -13.64 14.46
C SER A 129 -10.62 -12.72 15.39
N THR A 130 -10.21 -11.44 15.48
CA THR A 130 -10.77 -10.45 16.41
C THR A 130 -11.91 -9.63 15.81
N GLY A 131 -12.02 -9.56 14.49
CA GLY A 131 -12.92 -8.62 13.82
C GLY A 131 -12.45 -7.16 13.88
N GLN A 132 -11.21 -6.89 14.34
CA GLN A 132 -10.67 -5.54 14.55
C GLN A 132 -9.31 -5.34 13.86
N PRO A 133 -9.05 -4.13 13.36
CA PRO A 133 -9.96 -2.97 13.28
C PRO A 133 -11.14 -3.21 12.33
N ASP A 134 -12.26 -2.54 12.58
CA ASP A 134 -13.38 -2.48 11.63
C ASP A 134 -13.01 -1.57 10.46
N PHE A 135 -12.18 -2.08 9.57
CA PHE A 135 -11.70 -1.39 8.39
C PHE A 135 -11.62 -2.34 7.19
N PRO A 136 -12.09 -1.93 5.99
CA PRO A 136 -12.07 -2.80 4.84
C PRO A 136 -10.66 -3.21 4.41
N PHE A 137 -10.53 -4.43 3.90
CA PHE A 137 -9.25 -4.95 3.43
C PHE A 137 -9.40 -5.92 2.27
N CYS A 138 -8.33 -6.11 1.52
CA CYS A 138 -8.14 -7.19 0.57
C CYS A 138 -6.71 -7.71 0.67
N LEU A 139 -6.39 -8.75 -0.09
CA LEU A 139 -5.09 -9.40 -0.07
C LEU A 139 -4.42 -9.32 -1.45
N CYS A 140 -3.10 -9.18 -1.44
CA CYS A 140 -2.24 -9.30 -2.60
C CYS A 140 -1.23 -10.43 -2.39
N TRP A 141 -1.35 -11.53 -3.15
CA TRP A 141 -0.34 -12.59 -3.11
C TRP A 141 0.97 -12.10 -3.72
N ALA A 142 1.94 -11.82 -2.86
CA ALA A 142 3.29 -11.41 -3.24
C ALA A 142 4.14 -12.66 -3.48
N ASN A 143 3.90 -13.32 -4.61
CA ASN A 143 4.48 -14.57 -5.03
C ASN A 143 5.88 -14.40 -5.63
N GLU A 144 6.81 -13.90 -4.83
CA GLU A 144 8.22 -13.71 -5.22
C GLU A 144 9.13 -14.58 -4.36
N THR A 145 10.13 -15.20 -4.98
CA THR A 145 11.25 -15.82 -4.25
C THR A 145 12.01 -14.75 -3.46
N TRP A 146 12.21 -14.97 -2.17
CA TRP A 146 13.03 -14.07 -1.37
C TRP A 146 14.49 -14.49 -1.43
N SER A 147 15.34 -13.50 -1.65
CA SER A 147 16.79 -13.69 -1.72
C SER A 147 17.51 -12.59 -0.94
N GLY A 148 18.78 -12.83 -0.62
CA GLY A 148 19.64 -11.86 0.05
C GLY A 148 20.03 -10.64 -0.80
N ILE A 149 19.32 -10.37 -1.91
CA ILE A 149 19.63 -9.27 -2.85
C ILE A 149 19.73 -7.91 -2.15
N TRP A 150 18.85 -7.65 -1.20
CA TRP A 150 18.81 -6.40 -0.44
C TRP A 150 20.02 -6.18 0.50
N HIS A 151 20.83 -7.25 0.70
CA HIS A 151 22.02 -7.23 1.54
C HIS A 151 23.29 -7.60 0.75
N GLY A 152 23.22 -7.48 -0.59
CA GLY A 152 24.38 -7.72 -1.46
C GLY A 152 24.71 -9.20 -1.71
N ALA A 153 23.82 -10.13 -1.32
CA ALA A 153 23.97 -11.57 -1.55
C ALA A 153 22.84 -12.13 -2.45
N PRO A 154 22.73 -11.69 -3.72
CA PRO A 154 21.60 -12.06 -4.60
C PRO A 154 21.53 -13.57 -4.90
N GLN A 155 22.64 -14.29 -4.74
CA GLN A 155 22.72 -15.74 -4.96
C GLN A 155 22.15 -16.54 -3.79
N HIS A 156 21.96 -15.94 -2.62
CA HIS A 156 21.44 -16.62 -1.44
C HIS A 156 19.92 -16.57 -1.43
N ILE A 157 19.28 -17.69 -1.77
CA ILE A 157 17.82 -17.86 -1.70
C ILE A 157 17.45 -18.09 -0.23
N LEU A 158 16.56 -17.26 0.31
CA LEU A 158 16.04 -17.35 1.67
C LEU A 158 14.83 -18.28 1.73
N ILE A 159 13.89 -18.07 0.80
CA ILE A 159 12.75 -18.95 0.57
C ILE A 159 12.33 -18.88 -0.90
N GLU A 160 12.19 -20.03 -1.52
CA GLU A 160 11.81 -20.13 -2.93
C GLU A 160 10.29 -20.14 -3.12
N GLN A 161 9.80 -19.37 -4.07
CA GLN A 161 8.41 -19.45 -4.51
C GLN A 161 8.28 -20.61 -5.47
N THR A 162 7.52 -21.63 -5.08
CA THR A 162 7.20 -22.80 -5.89
C THR A 162 5.70 -22.99 -6.02
N TYR A 163 5.28 -23.78 -7.01
CA TYR A 163 3.88 -24.05 -7.32
C TYR A 163 3.70 -25.58 -7.47
N PRO A 164 3.59 -26.33 -6.35
CA PRO A 164 3.61 -27.79 -6.39
C PRO A 164 2.34 -28.46 -6.95
N GLY A 165 1.34 -27.65 -7.37
CA GLY A 165 0.15 -28.14 -8.07
C GLY A 165 -1.14 -27.99 -7.28
N GLU A 166 -2.19 -28.74 -7.70
CA GLU A 166 -3.57 -28.50 -7.26
C GLU A 166 -3.77 -28.66 -5.74
N ALA A 167 -3.10 -29.60 -5.12
CA ALA A 167 -3.22 -29.81 -3.66
C ALA A 167 -2.77 -28.59 -2.86
N ASP A 168 -1.68 -27.94 -3.27
CA ASP A 168 -1.19 -26.70 -2.66
C ASP A 168 -2.15 -25.54 -2.98
N HIS A 169 -2.61 -25.44 -4.20
CA HIS A 169 -3.60 -24.43 -4.61
C HIS A 169 -4.89 -24.56 -3.81
N ARG A 170 -5.31 -25.79 -3.50
CA ARG A 170 -6.47 -26.05 -2.66
C ARG A 170 -6.22 -25.60 -1.23
N ALA A 171 -5.08 -25.94 -0.65
CA ALA A 171 -4.71 -25.52 0.71
C ALA A 171 -4.62 -23.99 0.82
N HIS A 172 -4.07 -23.33 -0.20
CA HIS A 172 -4.03 -21.87 -0.27
C HIS A 172 -5.44 -21.26 -0.33
N PHE A 173 -6.30 -21.80 -1.19
CA PHE A 173 -7.69 -21.36 -1.29
C PHE A 173 -8.47 -21.56 0.03
N ASP A 174 -8.28 -22.70 0.71
CA ASP A 174 -8.94 -23.01 2.00
C ASP A 174 -8.51 -22.05 3.13
N TYR A 175 -7.31 -21.47 3.02
CA TYR A 175 -6.92 -20.35 3.88
C TYR A 175 -7.63 -19.05 3.47
N LEU A 176 -7.63 -18.70 2.18
CA LEU A 176 -8.17 -17.46 1.66
C LEU A 176 -9.68 -17.34 1.82
N ILE A 177 -10.43 -18.45 1.72
CA ILE A 177 -11.89 -18.42 1.83
C ILE A 177 -12.37 -17.82 3.16
N ARG A 178 -11.61 -17.98 4.23
CA ARG A 178 -11.91 -17.35 5.53
C ARG A 178 -11.87 -15.83 5.44
N ALA A 179 -10.93 -15.28 4.68
CA ALA A 179 -10.86 -13.84 4.43
C ALA A 179 -11.99 -13.39 3.49
N PHE A 180 -12.26 -14.11 2.41
CA PHE A 180 -13.30 -13.77 1.44
C PHE A 180 -14.71 -13.73 2.04
N MET A 181 -14.95 -14.53 3.09
CA MET A 181 -16.21 -14.57 3.83
C MET A 181 -16.32 -13.49 4.90
N ASP A 182 -15.25 -12.79 5.25
CA ASP A 182 -15.29 -11.67 6.20
C ASP A 182 -16.11 -10.51 5.61
N THR A 183 -16.97 -9.92 6.41
CA THR A 183 -17.85 -8.83 5.97
C THR A 183 -17.11 -7.56 5.57
N ARG A 184 -15.89 -7.37 6.09
CA ARG A 184 -14.99 -6.25 5.79
C ARG A 184 -14.15 -6.51 4.53
N TYR A 185 -14.13 -7.76 4.02
CA TYR A 185 -13.35 -8.06 2.83
C TYR A 185 -13.85 -7.26 1.63
N LEU A 186 -12.96 -6.52 0.98
CA LEU A 186 -13.32 -5.61 -0.11
C LEU A 186 -13.86 -6.38 -1.30
N LYS A 187 -15.01 -5.91 -1.82
CA LYS A 187 -15.69 -6.54 -2.96
C LYS A 187 -15.95 -5.53 -4.08
N ILE A 188 -15.90 -6.03 -5.31
CA ILE A 188 -16.29 -5.34 -6.53
C ILE A 188 -17.48 -6.08 -7.11
N ASP A 189 -18.64 -5.41 -7.18
CA ASP A 189 -19.90 -6.02 -7.61
C ASP A 189 -20.20 -7.38 -6.93
N GLY A 190 -19.96 -7.43 -5.59
CA GLY A 190 -20.16 -8.62 -4.77
C GLY A 190 -19.06 -9.69 -4.87
N ARG A 191 -18.05 -9.52 -5.72
CA ARG A 191 -16.92 -10.41 -5.91
C ARG A 191 -15.74 -9.99 -5.04
N PRO A 192 -15.17 -10.86 -4.17
CA PRO A 192 -13.96 -10.55 -3.40
C PRO A 192 -12.81 -10.12 -4.32
N LEU A 193 -12.16 -9.01 -3.97
CA LEU A 193 -10.99 -8.50 -4.71
C LEU A 193 -9.72 -9.22 -4.26
N PHE A 194 -9.03 -9.89 -5.18
CA PHE A 194 -7.76 -10.54 -4.90
C PHE A 194 -6.70 -10.17 -5.94
N LEU A 195 -5.53 -9.76 -5.45
CA LEU A 195 -4.42 -9.36 -6.32
C LEU A 195 -3.35 -10.44 -6.35
N ILE A 196 -2.68 -10.59 -7.50
CA ILE A 196 -1.52 -11.48 -7.68
C ILE A 196 -0.37 -10.65 -8.25
N TYR A 197 0.79 -10.67 -7.56
CA TYR A 197 1.90 -9.76 -7.83
C TYR A 197 2.70 -10.14 -9.08
N ARG A 198 3.06 -11.43 -9.23
CA ARG A 198 3.78 -11.96 -10.40
C ARG A 198 3.00 -13.10 -11.05
N ALA A 199 1.80 -12.76 -11.50
CA ALA A 199 0.89 -13.76 -12.05
C ALA A 199 1.48 -14.54 -13.24
N TRP A 200 2.34 -13.93 -14.04
CA TRP A 200 3.02 -14.55 -15.19
C TRP A 200 4.05 -15.63 -14.79
N GLU A 201 4.46 -15.70 -13.52
CA GLU A 201 5.38 -16.74 -13.01
C GLU A 201 4.64 -18.00 -12.57
N ILE A 202 3.30 -17.95 -12.45
CA ILE A 202 2.48 -19.10 -12.04
C ILE A 202 2.20 -19.98 -13.25
N PRO A 203 2.63 -21.26 -13.25
CA PRO A 203 2.27 -22.21 -14.31
C PRO A 203 0.76 -22.37 -14.43
N ASN A 204 0.25 -22.35 -15.67
CA ASN A 204 -1.18 -22.55 -15.96
C ASN A 204 -2.11 -21.65 -15.13
N ILE A 205 -1.74 -20.38 -14.94
CA ILE A 205 -2.48 -19.42 -14.12
C ILE A 205 -3.98 -19.37 -14.46
N LYS A 206 -4.35 -19.50 -15.72
CA LYS A 206 -5.75 -19.49 -16.15
C LYS A 206 -6.56 -20.64 -15.53
N ASP A 207 -5.96 -21.82 -15.45
CA ASP A 207 -6.60 -23.01 -14.85
C ASP A 207 -6.71 -22.80 -13.34
N LEU A 208 -5.69 -22.26 -12.69
CA LEU A 208 -5.71 -21.92 -11.26
C LEU A 208 -6.86 -20.95 -10.94
N LEU A 209 -7.00 -19.84 -11.69
CA LEU A 209 -8.10 -18.90 -11.46
C LEU A 209 -9.45 -19.54 -11.66
N SER A 210 -9.60 -20.41 -12.67
CA SER A 210 -10.85 -21.16 -12.94
C SER A 210 -11.20 -22.11 -11.80
N LEU A 211 -10.21 -22.81 -11.25
CA LEU A 211 -10.38 -23.68 -10.08
C LEU A 211 -10.84 -22.89 -8.85
N TRP A 212 -10.18 -21.76 -8.56
CA TRP A 212 -10.54 -20.93 -7.43
C TRP A 212 -11.94 -20.33 -7.56
N LYS A 213 -12.34 -19.88 -8.74
CA LYS A 213 -13.72 -19.44 -9.03
C LYS A 213 -14.73 -20.58 -8.80
N THR A 214 -14.38 -21.81 -9.22
CA THR A 214 -15.23 -22.98 -9.01
C THR A 214 -15.36 -23.32 -7.53
N TRP A 215 -14.27 -23.33 -6.80
CA TRP A 215 -14.30 -23.59 -5.36
C TRP A 215 -15.04 -22.49 -4.57
N ALA A 216 -14.91 -21.22 -4.97
CA ALA A 216 -15.62 -20.11 -4.35
C ALA A 216 -17.15 -20.25 -4.43
N ARG A 217 -17.67 -20.76 -5.56
CA ARG A 217 -19.10 -21.01 -5.74
C ARG A 217 -19.65 -22.03 -4.75
N ALA A 218 -18.86 -23.01 -4.34
CA ALA A 218 -19.25 -23.98 -3.31
C ALA A 218 -19.48 -23.33 -1.93
N TYR A 219 -18.92 -22.15 -1.70
CA TYR A 219 -19.12 -21.33 -0.49
C TYR A 219 -20.13 -20.20 -0.70
N GLY A 220 -20.88 -20.17 -1.80
CA GLY A 220 -21.86 -19.13 -2.09
C GLY A 220 -21.26 -17.82 -2.61
N ILE A 221 -19.98 -17.79 -2.94
CA ILE A 221 -19.31 -16.65 -3.59
C ILE A 221 -19.44 -16.83 -5.10
N PRO A 222 -20.14 -15.93 -5.83
CA PRO A 222 -20.46 -16.14 -7.24
C PRO A 222 -19.23 -16.17 -8.14
N ASP A 223 -18.23 -15.34 -7.82
CA ASP A 223 -16.96 -15.21 -8.55
C ASP A 223 -15.94 -14.46 -7.70
N ILE A 224 -14.67 -14.43 -8.13
CA ILE A 224 -13.58 -13.65 -7.53
C ILE A 224 -13.13 -12.60 -8.56
N TYR A 225 -12.94 -11.36 -8.12
CA TYR A 225 -12.39 -10.28 -8.95
C TYR A 225 -10.88 -10.29 -8.86
N PHE A 226 -10.22 -10.75 -9.93
CA PHE A 226 -8.76 -10.88 -9.98
C PHE A 226 -8.09 -9.68 -10.63
N ILE A 227 -7.10 -9.10 -9.96
CA ILE A 227 -6.21 -8.08 -10.53
C ILE A 227 -4.78 -8.61 -10.59
N ALA A 228 -4.13 -8.49 -11.76
CA ALA A 228 -2.71 -8.73 -11.89
C ALA A 228 -1.93 -7.44 -11.59
N VAL A 229 -0.95 -7.52 -10.68
CA VAL A 229 -0.01 -6.42 -10.44
C VAL A 229 1.09 -6.50 -11.49
N MET A 230 1.11 -5.55 -12.43
CA MET A 230 2.03 -5.54 -13.57
C MET A 230 3.34 -4.85 -13.19
N GLY A 231 4.38 -5.65 -12.95
CA GLY A 231 5.73 -5.16 -12.70
C GLY A 231 6.56 -4.99 -13.98
N ALA A 232 7.63 -5.76 -14.10
CA ALA A 232 8.57 -5.68 -15.22
C ALA A 232 8.01 -6.24 -16.54
N ASN A 233 7.14 -7.26 -16.49
CA ASN A 233 6.60 -7.94 -17.67
C ASN A 233 5.31 -7.29 -18.19
N ARG A 234 5.45 -6.15 -18.86
CA ARG A 234 4.31 -5.37 -19.40
C ARG A 234 3.70 -5.94 -20.68
N SER A 235 4.38 -6.85 -21.35
CA SER A 235 3.90 -7.49 -22.58
C SER A 235 2.96 -8.66 -22.32
N TRP A 236 2.90 -9.15 -21.08
CA TRP A 236 1.98 -10.22 -20.71
C TRP A 236 0.54 -9.68 -20.59
N ASN A 237 -0.40 -10.35 -21.27
CA ASN A 237 -1.79 -9.94 -21.30
C ASN A 237 -2.60 -10.67 -20.21
N ALA A 238 -2.79 -10.01 -19.07
CA ALA A 238 -3.51 -10.58 -17.93
C ALA A 238 -4.97 -10.99 -18.27
N LEU A 239 -5.66 -10.22 -19.13
CA LEU A 239 -7.06 -10.47 -19.47
C LEU A 239 -7.25 -11.79 -20.23
N GLU A 240 -6.30 -12.16 -21.10
CA GLU A 240 -6.33 -13.45 -21.81
C GLU A 240 -6.18 -14.64 -20.85
N HIS A 241 -5.63 -14.40 -19.67
CA HIS A 241 -5.45 -15.38 -18.61
C HIS A 241 -6.55 -15.38 -17.56
N GLY A 242 -7.65 -14.61 -17.76
CA GLY A 242 -8.83 -14.66 -16.89
C GLY A 242 -8.82 -13.68 -15.71
N PHE A 243 -7.92 -12.68 -15.74
CA PHE A 243 -7.99 -11.54 -14.82
C PHE A 243 -9.06 -10.54 -15.28
N ASP A 244 -9.66 -9.86 -14.31
CA ASP A 244 -10.66 -8.81 -14.55
C ASP A 244 -10.01 -7.44 -14.86
N GLY A 245 -8.77 -7.25 -14.42
CA GLY A 245 -8.01 -6.02 -14.64
C GLY A 245 -6.55 -6.13 -14.22
N THR A 246 -5.84 -5.02 -14.37
CA THR A 246 -4.45 -4.88 -13.96
C THR A 246 -4.27 -3.67 -13.06
N THR A 247 -3.16 -3.62 -12.33
CA THR A 247 -2.64 -2.38 -11.74
C THR A 247 -1.13 -2.35 -11.94
N THR A 248 -0.64 -1.19 -12.34
CA THR A 248 0.77 -1.03 -12.69
C THR A 248 1.43 0.02 -11.78
N PRO A 249 2.08 -0.38 -10.66
CA PRO A 249 2.95 0.50 -9.91
C PRO A 249 4.13 0.91 -10.80
N ARG A 250 4.00 2.04 -11.48
CA ARG A 250 4.92 2.43 -12.55
C ARG A 250 5.88 3.50 -12.07
N VAL A 251 7.13 3.13 -11.84
CA VAL A 251 8.25 4.08 -11.87
C VAL A 251 8.84 3.99 -13.27
N PRO A 252 8.60 4.98 -14.15
CA PRO A 252 9.11 4.94 -15.50
C PRO A 252 10.63 5.10 -15.47
N LEU A 253 11.33 4.00 -15.58
CA LEU A 253 12.77 4.00 -15.74
C LEU A 253 13.10 4.51 -17.17
N LYS A 254 12.92 5.81 -17.38
CA LYS A 254 13.59 6.45 -18.52
C LYS A 254 15.07 6.24 -18.25
N GLN A 255 15.82 5.78 -19.29
CA GLN A 255 17.27 5.69 -19.13
C GLN A 255 17.77 6.99 -18.51
N PRO A 256 18.53 6.94 -17.39
CA PRO A 256 18.91 8.16 -16.69
C PRO A 256 19.58 9.08 -17.69
N TRP A 257 18.92 10.19 -18.01
CA TRP A 257 19.39 11.39 -18.73
C TRP A 257 20.69 11.25 -19.56
N VAL A 258 20.98 10.09 -20.10
CA VAL A 258 22.09 9.89 -21.01
C VAL A 258 21.55 10.02 -22.42
N SER A 259 21.32 11.26 -22.85
CA SER A 259 21.36 11.51 -24.29
C SER A 259 22.78 11.16 -24.76
N TRP A 260 22.93 10.04 -25.44
CA TRP A 260 24.22 9.60 -26.03
C TRP A 260 24.80 10.65 -27.00
N ARG A 261 24.00 11.67 -27.37
CA ARG A 261 24.39 12.81 -28.16
C ARG A 261 24.97 13.97 -27.37
N ASN A 262 24.79 14.02 -26.03
CA ASN A 262 25.29 15.11 -25.20
C ASN A 262 26.47 14.64 -24.30
N PRO A 263 27.72 15.11 -24.56
CA PRO A 263 28.90 14.71 -23.78
C PRO A 263 28.83 15.07 -22.30
N PHE A 264 28.12 16.13 -21.94
CA PHE A 264 27.93 16.51 -20.51
C PHE A 264 27.07 15.53 -19.74
N THR A 265 26.07 14.91 -20.37
CA THR A 265 25.26 13.89 -19.72
C THR A 265 26.02 12.57 -19.56
N LYS A 266 26.91 12.24 -20.49
CA LYS A 266 27.85 11.11 -20.34
C LYS A 266 28.82 11.35 -19.18
N LEU A 267 29.41 12.53 -19.11
CA LEU A 267 30.33 12.88 -18.02
C LEU A 267 29.62 12.82 -16.65
N LYS A 268 28.41 13.36 -16.55
CA LYS A 268 27.59 13.27 -15.32
C LYS A 268 27.29 11.81 -14.94
N PHE A 269 26.94 10.97 -15.90
CA PHE A 269 26.71 9.53 -15.66
C PHE A 269 27.99 8.84 -15.15
N TRP A 270 29.13 9.11 -15.77
CA TRP A 270 30.42 8.54 -15.36
C TRP A 270 30.84 9.05 -13.97
N THR A 271 30.60 10.33 -13.65
CA THR A 271 30.89 10.88 -12.32
C THR A 271 29.99 10.28 -11.25
N LEU A 272 28.67 10.12 -11.50
CA LEU A 272 27.75 9.47 -10.57
C LEU A 272 28.16 8.00 -10.33
N ARG A 273 28.55 7.27 -11.36
CA ARG A 273 29.04 5.90 -11.25
C ARG A 273 30.39 5.81 -10.54
N LEU A 274 31.30 6.73 -10.81
CA LEU A 274 32.60 6.81 -10.11
C LEU A 274 32.41 7.13 -8.63
N LEU A 275 31.45 7.98 -8.29
CA LEU A 275 31.09 8.32 -6.90
C LEU A 275 30.22 7.25 -6.23
N SER A 276 29.88 6.17 -6.96
CA SER A 276 28.99 5.11 -6.46
C SER A 276 27.68 5.65 -5.86
N LEU A 277 27.06 6.66 -6.51
CA LEU A 277 25.78 7.21 -6.06
C LEU A 277 24.59 6.35 -6.53
N PRO A 278 23.45 6.38 -5.82
CA PRO A 278 22.24 5.69 -6.27
C PRO A 278 21.71 6.27 -7.59
N THR A 279 20.79 5.57 -8.22
CA THR A 279 20.09 6.07 -9.40
C THR A 279 19.10 7.15 -8.97
N ILE A 280 19.30 8.40 -9.39
CA ILE A 280 18.51 9.54 -8.97
C ILE A 280 17.71 10.08 -10.15
N TYR A 281 16.38 10.13 -9.99
CA TYR A 281 15.47 10.87 -10.87
C TYR A 281 14.81 12.00 -10.08
N ARG A 282 14.51 13.10 -10.74
CA ARG A 282 13.61 14.10 -10.15
C ARG A 282 12.17 13.62 -10.28
N TYR A 283 11.39 13.76 -9.22
CA TYR A 283 10.00 13.32 -9.22
C TYR A 283 9.16 14.07 -10.26
N ASP A 284 9.37 15.39 -10.40
CA ASP A 284 8.69 16.26 -11.37
C ASP A 284 8.99 15.88 -12.84
N ASP A 285 10.16 15.28 -13.13
CA ASP A 285 10.51 14.86 -14.50
C ASP A 285 9.77 13.59 -14.96
N ILE A 286 9.25 12.78 -14.02
CA ILE A 286 8.72 11.44 -14.34
C ILE A 286 7.27 11.21 -13.88
N VAL A 287 6.75 12.05 -12.98
CA VAL A 287 5.42 11.84 -12.38
C VAL A 287 4.31 11.81 -13.43
N ASP A 288 4.43 12.58 -14.49
CA ASP A 288 3.46 12.60 -15.58
C ASP A 288 3.44 11.29 -16.41
N ASP A 289 4.52 10.54 -16.42
CA ASP A 289 4.61 9.27 -17.15
C ASP A 289 4.23 8.05 -16.28
N MET A 290 3.95 8.25 -14.97
CA MET A 290 3.59 7.17 -14.07
C MET A 290 2.18 6.62 -14.32
N ILE A 291 1.25 7.43 -14.84
CA ILE A 291 -0.11 7.00 -15.20
C ILE A 291 -0.27 6.98 -16.71
N ASP A 292 -0.65 5.84 -17.24
CA ASP A 292 -1.03 5.68 -18.65
C ASP A 292 -2.54 5.77 -18.82
N ILE A 293 -3.01 6.93 -19.28
CA ILE A 293 -4.46 7.17 -19.46
C ILE A 293 -5.01 6.27 -20.58
N ALA A 294 -4.21 5.92 -21.58
CA ALA A 294 -4.68 5.08 -22.68
C ALA A 294 -4.94 3.62 -22.25
N ALA A 295 -4.21 3.14 -21.24
CA ALA A 295 -4.41 1.80 -20.68
C ALA A 295 -5.59 1.71 -19.68
N ALA A 296 -6.23 2.82 -19.32
CA ALA A 296 -7.16 2.92 -18.21
C ALA A 296 -8.45 2.09 -18.37
N SER A 297 -8.78 1.59 -19.56
CA SER A 297 -9.97 0.73 -19.75
C SER A 297 -9.87 -0.56 -18.94
N THR A 298 -8.69 -1.15 -18.81
CA THR A 298 -8.42 -2.41 -18.13
C THR A 298 -7.44 -2.28 -16.96
N ASP A 299 -6.69 -1.16 -16.90
CA ASP A 299 -5.76 -0.87 -15.84
C ASP A 299 -6.39 0.01 -14.76
N HIS A 300 -6.14 -0.32 -13.51
CA HIS A 300 -6.45 0.51 -12.35
C HIS A 300 -5.19 1.29 -11.98
N PRO A 301 -5.20 2.62 -12.09
CA PRO A 301 -3.99 3.41 -11.85
C PRO A 301 -3.45 3.21 -10.45
N CYS A 302 -2.12 3.21 -10.32
CA CYS A 302 -1.43 3.16 -9.04
C CYS A 302 -0.67 4.47 -8.81
N ILE A 303 -1.04 5.20 -7.77
CA ILE A 303 -0.35 6.43 -7.37
C ILE A 303 0.80 6.13 -6.42
N ILE A 304 1.92 6.84 -6.61
CA ILE A 304 3.16 6.65 -5.86
C ILE A 304 3.59 8.02 -5.31
N PRO A 305 3.57 8.20 -3.96
CA PRO A 305 3.89 9.50 -3.35
C PRO A 305 5.35 9.87 -3.49
N ASN A 306 6.23 8.87 -3.37
CA ASN A 306 7.66 8.96 -3.46
C ASN A 306 8.27 7.58 -3.74
N TRP A 307 9.59 7.52 -3.98
CA TRP A 307 10.34 6.28 -4.02
C TRP A 307 11.79 6.53 -3.59
N ASP A 308 12.25 5.79 -2.62
CA ASP A 308 13.64 5.81 -2.18
C ASP A 308 13.97 4.49 -1.46
N ASN A 309 14.46 3.51 -2.19
CA ASN A 309 14.80 2.20 -1.63
C ASN A 309 16.26 2.11 -1.14
N THR A 310 16.93 3.26 -0.98
CA THR A 310 18.31 3.28 -0.45
C THR A 310 18.44 2.75 0.98
N PRO A 311 17.43 2.78 1.87
CA PRO A 311 17.50 2.11 3.17
C PRO A 311 17.75 0.60 3.07
N ARG A 312 17.21 -0.06 2.02
CA ARG A 312 17.46 -1.48 1.73
C ARG A 312 18.68 -1.69 0.85
N SER A 313 18.81 -0.93 -0.23
CA SER A 313 19.77 -1.18 -1.33
C SER A 313 21.03 -0.30 -1.28
N GLY A 314 21.12 0.64 -0.35
CA GLY A 314 22.25 1.55 -0.26
C GLY A 314 22.49 2.30 -1.57
N ARG A 315 23.73 2.30 -2.02
CA ARG A 315 24.16 2.98 -3.26
C ARG A 315 23.65 2.32 -4.56
N GLN A 316 23.08 1.13 -4.49
CA GLN A 316 22.44 0.47 -5.62
C GLN A 316 20.95 0.82 -5.75
N GLY A 317 20.44 1.63 -4.83
CA GLY A 317 19.06 2.05 -4.80
C GLY A 317 18.66 3.02 -5.90
N LEU A 318 17.35 3.26 -5.98
CA LEU A 318 16.71 4.25 -6.83
C LEU A 318 16.01 5.28 -5.94
N VAL A 319 16.19 6.56 -6.28
CA VAL A 319 15.62 7.69 -5.55
C VAL A 319 14.81 8.58 -6.50
N LEU A 320 13.55 8.83 -6.15
CA LEU A 320 12.75 9.90 -6.73
C LEU A 320 12.95 11.16 -5.88
N HIS A 321 13.95 11.95 -6.26
CA HIS A 321 14.33 13.15 -5.52
C HIS A 321 13.35 14.30 -5.73
N LYS A 322 13.12 15.10 -4.69
CA LYS A 322 12.22 16.27 -4.68
C LYS A 322 10.75 15.94 -4.90
N SER A 323 10.28 14.78 -4.45
CA SER A 323 8.88 14.57 -4.26
C SER A 323 8.29 15.57 -3.27
N SER A 324 7.07 15.99 -3.50
CA SER A 324 6.33 16.88 -2.60
C SER A 324 4.83 16.59 -2.64
N PRO A 325 4.09 16.91 -1.58
CA PRO A 325 2.63 16.76 -1.56
C PRO A 325 1.93 17.48 -2.71
N GLN A 326 2.46 18.63 -3.15
CA GLN A 326 1.90 19.39 -4.27
C GLN A 326 2.06 18.67 -5.62
N LEU A 327 3.20 18.07 -5.88
CA LEU A 327 3.43 17.26 -7.08
C LEU A 327 2.58 15.98 -7.02
N PHE A 328 2.44 15.40 -5.85
CA PHE A 328 1.59 14.23 -5.63
C PHE A 328 0.10 14.54 -5.86
N LYS A 329 -0.42 15.74 -5.52
CA LYS A 329 -1.77 16.17 -5.91
C LYS A 329 -1.97 16.11 -7.43
N GLY A 330 -0.99 16.57 -8.21
CA GLY A 330 -1.03 16.47 -9.68
C GLY A 330 -1.13 15.03 -10.17
N HIS A 331 -0.36 14.13 -9.54
CA HIS A 331 -0.38 12.70 -9.83
C HIS A 331 -1.75 12.06 -9.53
N ILE A 332 -2.36 12.39 -8.38
CA ILE A 332 -3.71 11.94 -8.01
C ILE A 332 -4.74 12.42 -9.04
N ARG A 333 -4.71 13.71 -9.45
CA ARG A 333 -5.64 14.26 -10.46
C ARG A 333 -5.55 13.48 -11.77
N LYS A 334 -4.35 13.12 -12.20
CA LYS A 334 -4.14 12.32 -13.40
C LYS A 334 -4.74 10.92 -13.27
N ALA A 335 -4.58 10.28 -12.11
CA ALA A 335 -5.22 8.99 -11.83
C ALA A 335 -6.75 9.08 -11.84
N LEU A 336 -7.32 10.13 -11.23
CA LEU A 336 -8.77 10.39 -11.26
C LEU A 336 -9.29 10.62 -12.67
N LEU A 337 -8.54 11.35 -13.50
CA LEU A 337 -8.89 11.55 -14.91
C LEU A 337 -8.90 10.22 -15.69
N ALA A 338 -7.95 9.32 -15.41
CA ALA A 338 -7.87 8.02 -16.07
C ALA A 338 -9.09 7.13 -15.81
N ILE A 339 -9.73 7.27 -14.64
CA ILE A 339 -10.87 6.42 -14.24
C ILE A 339 -12.23 7.14 -14.33
N LYS A 340 -12.29 8.38 -14.84
CA LYS A 340 -13.51 9.22 -14.80
C LYS A 340 -14.74 8.52 -15.40
N ASP A 341 -14.55 7.77 -16.48
CA ASP A 341 -15.60 7.13 -17.25
C ASP A 341 -15.89 5.67 -16.81
N LYS A 342 -15.15 5.13 -15.82
CA LYS A 342 -15.41 3.79 -15.27
C LYS A 342 -16.69 3.75 -14.45
N PRO A 343 -17.36 2.58 -14.35
CA PRO A 343 -18.44 2.38 -13.39
C PRO A 343 -17.99 2.69 -11.96
N LYS A 344 -18.91 3.15 -11.11
CA LYS A 344 -18.59 3.59 -9.74
C LYS A 344 -17.80 2.55 -8.94
N GLN A 345 -18.17 1.26 -9.06
CA GLN A 345 -17.50 0.17 -8.35
C GLN A 345 -16.06 -0.07 -8.82
N GLU A 346 -15.77 0.27 -10.08
CA GLU A 346 -14.46 0.10 -10.70
C GLU A 346 -13.62 1.39 -10.71
N LYS A 347 -14.10 2.49 -10.12
CA LYS A 347 -13.32 3.71 -9.92
C LYS A 347 -12.26 3.51 -8.83
N ILE A 348 -11.38 2.54 -9.04
CA ILE A 348 -10.34 2.13 -8.10
C ILE A 348 -9.03 2.83 -8.48
N VAL A 349 -8.36 3.38 -7.48
CA VAL A 349 -6.98 3.86 -7.55
C VAL A 349 -6.19 3.14 -6.46
N PHE A 350 -5.16 2.42 -6.84
CA PHE A 350 -4.24 1.85 -5.89
C PHE A 350 -3.24 2.90 -5.41
N LEU A 351 -2.83 2.79 -4.16
CA LEU A 351 -1.78 3.61 -3.56
C LEU A 351 -0.61 2.70 -3.17
N LYS A 352 0.53 2.91 -3.76
CA LYS A 352 1.76 2.25 -3.33
C LYS A 352 2.64 3.28 -2.62
N SER A 353 2.61 3.23 -1.28
CA SER A 353 1.89 2.35 -0.39
C SER A 353 1.37 3.11 0.83
N TRP A 354 0.76 2.41 1.77
CA TRP A 354 0.48 2.95 3.10
C TRP A 354 1.79 3.17 3.87
N ASN A 355 2.62 2.11 3.98
CA ASN A 355 3.70 2.05 4.96
C ASN A 355 5.02 1.40 4.48
N GLU A 356 5.38 1.44 3.22
CA GLU A 356 6.70 0.92 2.79
C GLU A 356 7.82 1.93 3.03
N TRP A 357 8.16 2.17 4.30
CA TRP A 357 9.12 3.18 4.77
C TRP A 357 10.53 3.00 4.18
N ALA A 358 11.04 1.77 4.14
CA ALA A 358 12.38 1.53 3.62
C ALA A 358 12.47 1.52 2.09
N GLU A 359 11.33 1.65 1.39
CA GLU A 359 11.26 1.97 -0.04
C GLU A 359 10.86 3.42 -0.30
N GLY A 360 10.57 4.20 0.76
CA GLY A 360 10.22 5.61 0.67
C GLY A 360 8.89 5.90 0.00
N ASN A 361 8.06 4.87 -0.29
CA ASN A 361 6.76 5.05 -0.94
C ASN A 361 5.59 4.90 0.04
N TYR A 362 5.65 5.57 1.16
CA TYR A 362 4.64 5.59 2.22
C TYR A 362 3.87 6.92 2.23
N VAL A 363 2.70 6.93 2.89
CA VAL A 363 1.89 8.14 3.16
C VAL A 363 1.60 8.36 4.64
N GLU A 364 2.01 7.44 5.52
CA GLU A 364 1.95 7.66 6.96
C GLU A 364 2.68 8.95 7.33
N PRO A 365 2.20 9.72 8.33
CA PRO A 365 2.82 10.98 8.71
C PRO A 365 4.29 10.84 9.15
N ASP A 366 5.16 11.69 8.61
CA ASP A 366 6.56 11.78 8.95
C ASP A 366 6.92 13.17 9.53
N LEU A 367 8.13 13.29 10.08
CA LEU A 367 8.57 14.56 10.66
C LEU A 367 8.89 15.63 9.61
N ASP A 368 9.06 15.27 8.33
CA ASP A 368 9.37 16.21 7.26
C ASP A 368 8.11 16.87 6.69
N PHE A 369 7.04 16.09 6.49
CA PHE A 369 5.82 16.51 5.80
C PHE A 369 4.56 16.43 6.67
N GLY A 370 4.62 15.83 7.86
CA GLY A 370 3.45 15.60 8.68
C GLY A 370 2.36 14.86 7.90
N HIS A 371 1.14 15.35 7.91
CA HIS A 371 -0.01 14.77 7.22
C HIS A 371 -0.15 15.18 5.73
N ALA A 372 0.74 16.00 5.20
CA ALA A 372 0.52 16.66 3.91
C ALA A 372 0.29 15.71 2.71
N TYR A 373 0.86 14.50 2.71
CA TYR A 373 0.56 13.49 1.67
C TYR A 373 -0.84 12.88 1.83
N LEU A 374 -1.30 12.65 3.04
CA LEU A 374 -2.66 12.21 3.34
C LEU A 374 -3.69 13.31 3.00
N GLU A 375 -3.39 14.57 3.36
CA GLU A 375 -4.21 15.72 2.97
C GLU A 375 -4.31 15.87 1.46
N ALA A 376 -3.24 15.59 0.74
CA ALA A 376 -3.26 15.58 -0.72
C ALA A 376 -4.26 14.56 -1.28
N ILE A 377 -4.35 13.37 -0.69
CA ILE A 377 -5.35 12.35 -1.07
C ILE A 377 -6.76 12.84 -0.75
N ARG A 378 -7.00 13.26 0.49
CA ARG A 378 -8.33 13.73 0.94
C ARG A 378 -8.85 14.86 0.05
N ASP A 379 -8.05 15.89 -0.16
CA ASP A 379 -8.44 17.08 -0.90
C ASP A 379 -8.83 16.78 -2.36
N GLU A 380 -8.10 15.86 -3.00
CA GLU A 380 -8.37 15.51 -4.40
C GLU A 380 -9.52 14.50 -4.55
N VAL A 381 -9.64 13.56 -3.61
CA VAL A 381 -10.61 12.45 -3.69
C VAL A 381 -11.97 12.83 -3.10
N ILE A 382 -12.01 13.54 -1.96
CA ILE A 382 -13.22 13.93 -1.26
C ILE A 382 -13.50 15.42 -1.45
N GLY A 383 -12.48 16.23 -1.60
CA GLY A 383 -12.46 17.69 -1.54
C GLY A 383 -11.97 18.19 -0.18
N PRO A 384 -11.52 19.46 -0.11
CA PRO A 384 -11.03 20.05 1.12
C PRO A 384 -12.12 20.02 2.20
N PRO A 385 -11.76 19.99 3.49
CA PRO A 385 -12.71 20.17 4.58
C PRO A 385 -13.37 21.56 4.46
N ASP A 386 -14.60 21.66 4.94
CA ASP A 386 -15.37 22.91 4.93
C ASP A 386 -14.76 23.93 5.87
#